data_67b5f1a98e1027360bdefd62943ec3b1
#
_entry.id   67b5f1a98e1027360bdefd62943ec3b1
#
_cell.length_a   1.000
_cell.length_b   1.000
_cell.length_c   1.000
_cell.angle_alpha   90.00
_cell.angle_beta   90.00
_cell.angle_gamma   90.00
#
_symmetry.space_group_name_H-M   'P 1'
#
loop_
_entity.id
_entity.type
_entity.pdbx_description
1 polymer ?
#
loop_
_entity_poly.entity_id
_entity_poly.type
_entity_poly.pdbx_seq_one_letter_code
_entity_poly.pdbx_strand_id
1 'polypeptide(L)'
;MEMMTYAKLIDGKLTLFHNPLQKDGMDIYNPPAEVLAEEGYKPYTEEDVDPSRLDFCDLSFEYQETDTEIRKVWVYTPNMEKAKKEKLQELKNSFQNTRKTAHCMCALGFEVDANEDANTNIVGLITVMKEGETTMFRAYDNSFHEVSREDLITIRDNIIKNSQFLYQMKWGMESRINNAISEEELNSLVWNY
;
A
#
# COMPACT_ATOMS: atom_id res chain seq x y z
N MET A 1 -0.16 15.17 33.24
CA MET A 1 -1.37 14.60 33.87
C MET A 1 -2.44 14.66 32.82
N GLU A 2 -2.75 13.55 32.15
CA GLU A 2 -3.84 13.52 31.17
C GLU A 2 -5.16 13.81 31.89
N MET A 3 -5.92 14.75 31.32
CA MET A 3 -7.26 15.03 31.84
C MET A 3 -8.16 13.83 31.53
N MET A 4 -8.67 13.16 32.54
CA MET A 4 -9.61 12.06 32.40
C MET A 4 -10.90 12.60 31.76
N THR A 5 -11.29 12.02 30.63
CA THR A 5 -12.53 12.34 29.95
C THR A 5 -13.67 11.52 30.55
N TYR A 6 -14.84 12.12 30.73
CA TYR A 6 -16.04 11.45 31.22
C TYR A 6 -17.15 11.47 30.18
N ALA A 7 -17.90 10.40 30.08
CA ALA A 7 -19.03 10.27 29.15
C ALA A 7 -20.16 9.44 29.76
N LYS A 8 -21.36 9.52 29.14
CA LYS A 8 -22.47 8.60 29.39
C LYS A 8 -23.08 8.15 28.06
N LEU A 9 -23.69 6.98 28.07
CA LEU A 9 -24.47 6.48 26.92
C LEU A 9 -25.95 6.76 27.15
N ILE A 10 -26.59 7.45 26.21
CA ILE A 10 -28.03 7.67 26.18
C ILE A 10 -28.56 7.08 24.89
N ASP A 11 -29.41 6.06 24.99
CA ASP A 11 -29.93 5.32 23.83
C ASP A 11 -28.82 4.87 22.85
N GLY A 12 -27.69 4.38 23.40
CA GLY A 12 -26.52 3.91 22.64
C GLY A 12 -25.66 5.02 22.02
N LYS A 13 -25.97 6.30 22.30
CA LYS A 13 -25.18 7.45 21.82
C LYS A 13 -24.31 7.99 22.95
N LEU A 14 -23.03 8.21 22.60
CA LEU A 14 -22.09 8.80 23.53
C LEU A 14 -22.35 10.28 23.73
N THR A 15 -22.43 10.69 24.98
CA THR A 15 -22.51 12.09 25.40
C THR A 15 -21.31 12.39 26.29
N LEU A 16 -20.40 13.20 25.79
CA LEU A 16 -19.23 13.64 26.57
C LEU A 16 -19.66 14.64 27.65
N PHE A 17 -19.01 14.56 28.79
CA PHE A 17 -19.15 15.58 29.82
C PHE A 17 -18.51 16.92 29.36
N HIS A 18 -19.28 17.98 29.50
CA HIS A 18 -18.82 19.35 29.30
C HIS A 18 -19.03 20.16 30.57
N ASN A 19 -17.98 20.81 31.03
CA ASN A 19 -18.03 21.66 32.22
C ASN A 19 -18.76 22.99 31.90
N PRO A 20 -19.74 23.49 32.70
CA PRO A 20 -20.22 22.95 33.98
C PRO A 20 -21.22 21.80 33.84
N LEU A 21 -21.38 21.00 34.91
CA LEU A 21 -22.47 20.07 35.06
C LEU A 21 -23.73 20.82 35.49
N GLN A 22 -24.82 20.61 34.78
CA GLN A 22 -26.14 21.14 35.16
C GLN A 22 -26.88 20.13 36.04
N LYS A 23 -27.12 20.47 37.31
CA LYS A 23 -27.86 19.65 38.26
C LYS A 23 -28.81 20.54 39.09
N ASP A 24 -30.06 20.17 39.14
CA ASP A 24 -31.12 20.87 39.93
C ASP A 24 -31.19 22.38 39.66
N GLY A 25 -30.95 22.79 38.41
CA GLY A 25 -30.97 24.20 37.99
C GLY A 25 -29.73 25.00 38.39
N MET A 26 -28.66 24.34 38.86
CA MET A 26 -27.40 24.93 39.23
C MET A 26 -26.25 24.45 38.33
N ASP A 27 -25.28 25.34 38.07
CA ASP A 27 -24.05 25.06 37.36
C ASP A 27 -22.98 24.61 38.38
N ILE A 28 -22.54 23.35 38.27
CA ILE A 28 -21.45 22.82 39.08
C ILE A 28 -20.18 22.78 38.24
N TYR A 29 -19.24 23.65 38.58
CA TYR A 29 -17.94 23.71 37.90
C TYR A 29 -16.95 22.68 38.50
N ASN A 30 -16.25 21.97 37.61
CA ASN A 30 -15.27 20.95 37.98
C ASN A 30 -15.81 19.94 39.02
N PRO A 31 -16.96 19.28 38.74
CA PRO A 31 -17.57 18.35 39.64
C PRO A 31 -16.59 17.19 39.94
N PRO A 32 -16.53 16.69 41.17
CA PRO A 32 -15.76 15.49 41.49
C PRO A 32 -16.37 14.27 40.81
N ALA A 33 -15.56 13.18 40.70
CA ALA A 33 -15.94 11.97 39.98
C ALA A 33 -17.24 11.32 40.55
N GLU A 34 -17.44 11.41 41.84
CA GLU A 34 -18.62 10.86 42.52
C GLU A 34 -19.91 11.57 42.04
N VAL A 35 -19.86 12.89 41.92
CA VAL A 35 -21.00 13.69 41.41
C VAL A 35 -21.27 13.40 39.92
N LEU A 36 -20.23 13.19 39.12
CA LEU A 36 -20.39 12.74 37.74
C LEU A 36 -21.02 11.36 37.65
N ALA A 37 -20.60 10.43 38.50
CA ALA A 37 -21.14 9.08 38.57
C ALA A 37 -22.64 9.06 38.93
N GLU A 38 -23.07 9.91 39.90
CA GLU A 38 -24.49 10.07 40.24
C GLU A 38 -25.36 10.49 39.03
N GLU A 39 -24.80 11.28 38.10
CA GLU A 39 -25.46 11.73 36.86
C GLU A 39 -25.24 10.76 35.69
N GLY A 40 -24.67 9.56 35.97
CA GLY A 40 -24.45 8.49 35.00
C GLY A 40 -23.24 8.69 34.09
N TYR A 41 -22.35 9.64 34.41
CA TYR A 41 -21.09 9.78 33.68
C TYR A 41 -20.04 8.82 34.25
N LYS A 42 -19.31 8.17 33.33
CA LYS A 42 -18.19 7.25 33.64
C LYS A 42 -16.93 7.71 32.97
N PRO A 43 -15.75 7.32 33.46
CA PRO A 43 -14.50 7.45 32.73
C PRO A 43 -14.62 6.90 31.32
N TYR A 44 -14.12 7.65 30.35
CA TYR A 44 -14.18 7.30 28.93
C TYR A 44 -12.80 7.19 28.33
N THR A 45 -12.57 6.12 27.59
CA THR A 45 -11.32 5.86 26.86
C THR A 45 -11.62 5.43 25.42
N GLU A 46 -10.68 5.69 24.52
CA GLU A 46 -10.71 5.18 23.16
C GLU A 46 -9.49 4.30 22.92
N GLU A 47 -9.69 3.18 22.23
CA GLU A 47 -8.59 2.38 21.71
C GLU A 47 -7.96 3.06 20.49
N ASP A 48 -6.66 2.89 20.30
CA ASP A 48 -6.00 3.31 19.08
C ASP A 48 -6.41 2.40 17.91
N VAL A 49 -6.51 2.99 16.72
CA VAL A 49 -6.74 2.23 15.49
C VAL A 49 -5.47 1.45 15.15
N ASP A 50 -5.60 0.15 14.89
CA ASP A 50 -4.51 -0.66 14.35
C ASP A 50 -4.37 -0.41 12.83
N PRO A 51 -3.35 0.33 12.38
CA PRO A 51 -3.19 0.67 10.97
C PRO A 51 -2.90 -0.55 10.09
N SER A 52 -2.34 -1.63 10.66
CA SER A 52 -2.01 -2.85 9.91
C SER A 52 -3.23 -3.60 9.38
N ARG A 53 -4.40 -3.35 9.96
CA ARG A 53 -5.67 -4.00 9.59
C ARG A 53 -6.52 -3.19 8.62
N LEU A 54 -6.17 -1.93 8.37
CA LEU A 54 -7.01 -1.02 7.57
C LEU A 54 -7.11 -1.43 6.10
N ASP A 55 -6.08 -2.06 5.55
CA ASP A 55 -6.04 -2.47 4.15
C ASP A 55 -6.91 -3.70 3.86
N PHE A 56 -7.23 -4.48 4.90
CA PHE A 56 -7.94 -5.77 4.77
C PHE A 56 -9.33 -5.77 5.40
N CYS A 57 -9.67 -4.75 6.18
CA CYS A 57 -10.91 -4.71 6.93
C CYS A 57 -11.69 -3.42 6.69
N ASP A 58 -13.00 -3.53 6.79
CA ASP A 58 -13.86 -2.38 7.06
C ASP A 58 -13.80 -2.06 8.54
N LEU A 59 -13.72 -0.76 8.85
CA LEU A 59 -13.60 -0.26 10.21
C LEU A 59 -14.95 0.26 10.68
N SER A 60 -15.40 -0.24 11.82
CA SER A 60 -16.50 0.31 12.58
C SER A 60 -16.08 0.41 14.05
N PHE A 61 -16.94 0.90 14.90
CA PHE A 61 -16.69 0.94 16.35
C PHE A 61 -17.95 0.61 17.12
N GLU A 62 -17.75 0.20 18.38
CA GLU A 62 -18.81 0.04 19.35
C GLU A 62 -18.37 0.65 20.70
N TYR A 63 -19.34 0.94 21.54
CA TYR A 63 -19.08 1.35 22.91
C TYR A 63 -19.32 0.16 23.84
N GLN A 64 -18.28 -0.19 24.57
CA GLN A 64 -18.36 -1.18 25.63
C GLN A 64 -18.51 -0.45 26.96
N GLU A 65 -19.65 -0.64 27.62
CA GLU A 65 -19.97 -0.04 28.90
C GLU A 65 -19.91 -1.10 30.00
N THR A 66 -19.18 -0.79 31.05
CA THR A 66 -19.16 -1.55 32.30
C THR A 66 -19.76 -0.71 33.42
N ASP A 67 -19.76 -1.23 34.66
CA ASP A 67 -20.20 -0.46 35.82
C ASP A 67 -19.31 0.76 36.10
N THR A 68 -18.04 0.72 35.66
CA THR A 68 -17.02 1.70 36.05
C THR A 68 -16.46 2.54 34.91
N GLU A 69 -16.64 2.12 33.65
CA GLU A 69 -16.05 2.83 32.48
C GLU A 69 -16.87 2.63 31.21
N ILE A 70 -16.67 3.53 30.25
CA ILE A 70 -17.09 3.38 28.86
C ILE A 70 -15.83 3.37 27.99
N ARG A 71 -15.69 2.37 27.13
CA ARG A 71 -14.60 2.23 26.20
C ARG A 71 -15.12 2.20 24.78
N LYS A 72 -14.54 3.02 23.90
CA LYS A 72 -14.74 2.89 22.46
C LYS A 72 -13.73 1.87 21.92
N VAL A 73 -14.22 0.82 21.32
CA VAL A 73 -13.41 -0.25 20.74
C VAL A 73 -13.65 -0.34 19.23
N TRP A 74 -12.58 -0.62 18.48
CA TRP A 74 -12.67 -0.76 17.03
C TRP A 74 -13.01 -2.18 16.63
N VAL A 75 -13.98 -2.29 15.73
CA VAL A 75 -14.42 -3.56 15.13
C VAL A 75 -13.91 -3.64 13.71
N TYR A 76 -13.08 -4.65 13.44
CA TYR A 76 -12.47 -4.90 12.14
C TYR A 76 -13.21 -6.06 11.46
N THR A 77 -13.99 -5.74 10.42
CA THR A 77 -14.70 -6.74 9.63
C THR A 77 -13.92 -7.04 8.37
N PRO A 78 -13.43 -8.28 8.15
CA PRO A 78 -12.68 -8.64 6.95
C PRO A 78 -13.45 -8.30 5.67
N ASN A 79 -12.76 -7.64 4.72
CA ASN A 79 -13.31 -7.26 3.43
C ASN A 79 -12.35 -7.68 2.32
N MET A 80 -12.62 -8.85 1.72
CA MET A 80 -11.77 -9.43 0.68
C MET A 80 -11.70 -8.58 -0.59
N GLU A 81 -12.75 -7.86 -0.96
CA GLU A 81 -12.73 -6.98 -2.13
C GLU A 81 -11.77 -5.81 -1.93
N LYS A 82 -11.81 -5.23 -0.73
CA LYS A 82 -10.86 -4.18 -0.33
C LYS A 82 -9.43 -4.72 -0.33
N ALA A 83 -9.20 -5.87 0.31
CA ALA A 83 -7.89 -6.51 0.38
C ALA A 83 -7.29 -6.79 -1.01
N LYS A 84 -8.09 -7.34 -1.93
CA LYS A 84 -7.69 -7.58 -3.33
C LYS A 84 -7.33 -6.28 -4.04
N LYS A 85 -8.12 -5.24 -3.86
CA LYS A 85 -7.87 -3.92 -4.48
C LYS A 85 -6.55 -3.33 -4.02
N GLU A 86 -6.26 -3.35 -2.72
CA GLU A 86 -4.98 -2.88 -2.17
C GLU A 86 -3.80 -3.71 -2.68
N LYS A 87 -3.96 -5.04 -2.72
CA LYS A 87 -2.92 -5.94 -3.26
C LYS A 87 -2.64 -5.72 -4.75
N LEU A 88 -3.67 -5.44 -5.55
CA LEU A 88 -3.52 -5.06 -6.96
C LEU A 88 -2.80 -3.72 -7.12
N GLN A 89 -3.05 -2.76 -6.23
CA GLN A 89 -2.34 -1.47 -6.24
C GLN A 89 -0.87 -1.64 -5.84
N GLU A 90 -0.57 -2.47 -4.83
CA GLU A 90 0.79 -2.86 -4.45
C GLU A 90 1.54 -3.49 -5.63
N LEU A 91 0.92 -4.47 -6.29
CA LEU A 91 1.46 -5.11 -7.49
C LEU A 91 1.77 -4.10 -8.60
N LYS A 92 0.84 -3.18 -8.85
CA LYS A 92 1.02 -2.13 -9.87
C LYS A 92 2.24 -1.25 -9.56
N ASN A 93 2.39 -0.83 -8.30
CA ASN A 93 3.52 -0.01 -7.88
C ASN A 93 4.85 -0.76 -8.00
N SER A 94 4.90 -2.01 -7.53
CA SER A 94 6.07 -2.87 -7.63
C SER A 94 6.47 -3.13 -9.08
N PHE A 95 5.51 -3.45 -9.94
CA PHE A 95 5.74 -3.62 -11.38
C PHE A 95 6.29 -2.36 -12.04
N GLN A 96 5.74 -1.18 -11.73
CA GLN A 96 6.24 0.08 -12.27
C GLN A 96 7.68 0.36 -11.84
N ASN A 97 8.03 0.07 -10.59
CA ASN A 97 9.40 0.21 -10.10
C ASN A 97 10.35 -0.76 -10.79
N THR A 98 9.96 -2.03 -10.92
CA THR A 98 10.73 -3.04 -11.65
C THR A 98 11.01 -2.59 -13.10
N ARG A 99 9.99 -2.07 -13.80
CA ARG A 99 10.19 -1.58 -15.18
C ARG A 99 11.19 -0.44 -15.31
N LYS A 100 11.28 0.44 -14.31
CA LYS A 100 12.24 1.57 -14.33
C LYS A 100 13.68 1.12 -14.17
N THR A 101 13.91 0.06 -13.42
CA THR A 101 15.25 -0.47 -13.10
C THR A 101 15.55 -1.79 -13.82
N ALA A 102 14.69 -2.19 -14.75
CA ALA A 102 14.85 -3.45 -15.48
C ALA A 102 16.15 -3.48 -16.26
N HIS A 103 16.84 -4.60 -16.18
CA HIS A 103 17.98 -4.95 -17.00
C HIS A 103 17.84 -6.42 -17.45
N CYS A 104 18.55 -6.80 -18.50
CA CYS A 104 18.52 -8.18 -18.96
C CYS A 104 19.82 -8.56 -19.66
N MET A 105 20.13 -9.85 -19.61
CA MET A 105 21.22 -10.41 -20.41
C MET A 105 20.82 -10.38 -21.89
N CYS A 106 21.62 -9.78 -22.73
CA CYS A 106 21.43 -9.84 -24.18
C CYS A 106 22.17 -11.03 -24.80
N ALA A 107 21.77 -11.40 -26.01
CA ALA A 107 22.38 -12.52 -26.74
C ALA A 107 23.86 -12.29 -27.12
N LEU A 108 24.36 -11.06 -26.97
CA LEU A 108 25.77 -10.72 -27.19
C LEU A 108 26.67 -11.01 -25.98
N GLY A 109 26.09 -11.49 -24.85
CA GLY A 109 26.82 -11.97 -23.69
C GLY A 109 27.11 -10.92 -22.60
N PHE A 110 26.45 -9.78 -22.62
CA PHE A 110 26.50 -8.76 -21.56
C PHE A 110 25.12 -8.27 -21.16
N GLU A 111 25.00 -7.70 -19.97
CA GLU A 111 23.74 -7.13 -19.49
C GLU A 111 23.51 -5.72 -20.03
N VAL A 112 22.24 -5.42 -20.31
CA VAL A 112 21.79 -4.12 -20.81
C VAL A 112 20.62 -3.59 -19.99
N ASP A 113 20.53 -2.27 -19.87
CA ASP A 113 19.32 -1.64 -19.36
C ASP A 113 18.12 -2.04 -20.22
N ALA A 114 17.03 -2.46 -19.59
CA ALA A 114 15.83 -2.96 -20.27
C ALA A 114 14.58 -2.12 -19.95
N ASN A 115 14.79 -0.87 -19.57
CA ASN A 115 13.73 0.10 -19.31
C ASN A 115 13.28 0.80 -20.62
N GLU A 116 12.25 1.64 -20.53
CA GLU A 116 11.65 2.34 -21.65
C GLU A 116 12.62 3.33 -22.33
N ASP A 117 13.43 4.03 -21.53
CA ASP A 117 14.41 4.99 -22.04
C ASP A 117 15.51 4.29 -22.85
N ALA A 118 16.02 3.16 -22.33
CA ALA A 118 17.00 2.33 -23.04
C ALA A 118 16.45 1.85 -24.39
N ASN A 119 15.21 1.34 -24.40
CA ASN A 119 14.57 0.92 -25.65
C ASN A 119 14.40 2.09 -26.65
N THR A 120 13.98 3.25 -26.18
CA THR A 120 13.81 4.45 -27.00
C THR A 120 15.13 4.90 -27.63
N ASN A 121 16.20 4.93 -26.83
CA ASN A 121 17.54 5.32 -27.29
C ASN A 121 18.07 4.34 -28.35
N ILE A 122 17.94 3.03 -28.13
CA ILE A 122 18.37 2.01 -29.09
C ILE A 122 17.59 2.10 -30.40
N VAL A 123 16.26 2.30 -30.35
CA VAL A 123 15.45 2.51 -31.55
C VAL A 123 15.90 3.76 -32.32
N GLY A 124 16.23 4.84 -31.61
CA GLY A 124 16.81 6.05 -32.19
C GLY A 124 18.12 5.77 -32.95
N LEU A 125 19.05 5.03 -32.32
CA LEU A 125 20.33 4.65 -32.95
C LEU A 125 20.11 3.77 -34.19
N ILE A 126 19.29 2.74 -34.12
CA ILE A 126 18.95 1.85 -35.23
C ILE A 126 18.41 2.67 -36.46
N THR A 127 17.64 3.74 -36.16
CA THR A 127 17.01 4.56 -37.21
C THR A 127 18.03 5.40 -37.97
N VAL A 128 19.07 5.91 -37.33
CA VAL A 128 20.06 6.82 -37.95
C VAL A 128 21.29 6.09 -38.47
N MET A 129 21.66 4.93 -37.95
CA MET A 129 22.81 4.15 -38.37
C MET A 129 22.55 3.47 -39.72
N LYS A 130 23.58 3.50 -40.57
CA LYS A 130 23.59 2.79 -41.85
C LYS A 130 24.05 1.35 -41.66
N GLU A 131 23.79 0.52 -42.66
CA GLU A 131 24.31 -0.84 -42.71
C GLU A 131 25.85 -0.83 -42.68
N GLY A 132 26.43 -1.66 -41.81
CA GLY A 132 27.88 -1.77 -41.60
C GLY A 132 28.50 -0.71 -40.68
N GLU A 133 27.74 0.27 -40.20
CA GLU A 133 28.25 1.21 -39.20
C GLU A 133 28.28 0.57 -37.80
N THR A 134 29.27 0.97 -36.99
CA THR A 134 29.40 0.58 -35.58
C THR A 134 29.35 1.81 -34.68
N THR A 135 28.99 1.61 -33.43
CA THR A 135 29.01 2.63 -32.38
C THR A 135 29.41 2.04 -31.03
N MET A 136 29.87 2.90 -30.11
CA MET A 136 30.15 2.47 -28.73
C MET A 136 28.85 2.42 -27.93
N PHE A 137 28.58 1.26 -27.35
CA PHE A 137 27.42 1.01 -26.50
C PHE A 137 27.89 0.79 -25.06
N ARG A 138 27.24 1.43 -24.08
CA ARG A 138 27.52 1.23 -22.67
C ARG A 138 26.56 0.19 -22.08
N ALA A 139 27.10 -0.91 -21.59
CA ALA A 139 26.37 -1.99 -20.90
C ALA A 139 25.93 -1.58 -19.48
N TYR A 140 25.07 -2.40 -18.85
CA TYR A 140 24.55 -2.18 -17.51
C TYR A 140 25.66 -2.06 -16.44
N ASP A 141 26.72 -2.84 -16.55
CA ASP A 141 27.90 -2.80 -15.67
C ASP A 141 28.87 -1.63 -15.95
N ASN A 142 28.48 -0.72 -16.86
CA ASN A 142 29.27 0.40 -17.36
C ASN A 142 30.49 0.02 -18.24
N SER A 143 30.62 -1.24 -18.65
CA SER A 143 31.58 -1.61 -19.72
C SER A 143 31.13 -1.06 -21.07
N PHE A 144 32.07 -0.89 -21.99
CA PHE A 144 31.82 -0.38 -23.32
C PHE A 144 32.08 -1.46 -24.37
N HIS A 145 31.14 -1.61 -25.29
CA HIS A 145 31.18 -2.58 -26.37
C HIS A 145 31.03 -1.85 -27.72
N GLU A 146 31.85 -2.18 -28.70
CA GLU A 146 31.59 -1.77 -30.06
C GLU A 146 30.46 -2.65 -30.65
N VAL A 147 29.40 -2.06 -31.09
CA VAL A 147 28.19 -2.76 -31.60
C VAL A 147 27.83 -2.25 -32.99
N SER A 148 27.40 -3.17 -33.85
CA SER A 148 26.82 -2.86 -35.14
C SER A 148 25.35 -2.50 -35.05
N ARG A 149 24.77 -2.04 -36.15
CA ARG A 149 23.34 -1.81 -36.28
C ARG A 149 22.54 -3.11 -36.02
N GLU A 150 23.02 -4.24 -36.50
CA GLU A 150 22.43 -5.58 -36.31
C GLU A 150 22.50 -6.03 -34.84
N ASP A 151 23.58 -5.71 -34.14
CA ASP A 151 23.73 -5.96 -32.72
C ASP A 151 22.71 -5.11 -31.91
N LEU A 152 22.49 -3.85 -32.26
CA LEU A 152 21.47 -3.00 -31.63
C LEU A 152 20.06 -3.55 -31.85
N ILE A 153 19.76 -4.12 -33.02
CA ILE A 153 18.48 -4.81 -33.28
C ILE A 153 18.34 -6.02 -32.33
N THR A 154 19.42 -6.79 -32.17
CA THR A 154 19.45 -7.94 -31.26
C THR A 154 19.22 -7.51 -29.80
N ILE A 155 19.90 -6.45 -29.34
CA ILE A 155 19.71 -5.88 -27.99
C ILE A 155 18.25 -5.43 -27.80
N ARG A 156 17.69 -4.66 -28.73
CA ARG A 156 16.28 -4.21 -28.72
C ARG A 156 15.32 -5.39 -28.56
N ASP A 157 15.52 -6.44 -29.34
CA ASP A 157 14.66 -7.62 -29.32
C ASP A 157 14.71 -8.36 -27.98
N ASN A 158 15.89 -8.39 -27.31
CA ASN A 158 16.02 -8.93 -25.97
C ASN A 158 15.30 -8.06 -24.93
N ILE A 159 15.39 -6.73 -25.01
CA ILE A 159 14.66 -5.79 -24.15
C ILE A 159 13.16 -5.97 -24.30
N ILE A 160 12.65 -6.09 -25.54
CA ILE A 160 11.23 -6.33 -25.81
C ILE A 160 10.77 -7.67 -25.20
N LYS A 161 11.54 -8.74 -25.38
CA LYS A 161 11.23 -10.05 -24.77
C LYS A 161 11.20 -9.98 -23.25
N ASN A 162 12.17 -9.30 -22.64
CA ASN A 162 12.18 -9.08 -21.20
C ASN A 162 10.94 -8.30 -20.72
N SER A 163 10.56 -7.25 -21.43
CA SER A 163 9.34 -6.48 -21.16
C SER A 163 8.09 -7.36 -21.25
N GLN A 164 7.96 -8.20 -22.27
CA GLN A 164 6.85 -9.14 -22.41
C GLN A 164 6.80 -10.15 -21.26
N PHE A 165 7.94 -10.68 -20.84
CA PHE A 165 8.04 -11.57 -19.69
C PHE A 165 7.53 -10.91 -18.40
N LEU A 166 7.93 -9.67 -18.13
CA LEU A 166 7.45 -8.89 -16.99
C LEU A 166 5.94 -8.71 -17.00
N TYR A 167 5.35 -8.42 -18.18
CA TYR A 167 3.90 -8.32 -18.30
C TYR A 167 3.20 -9.65 -18.05
N GLN A 168 3.74 -10.77 -18.54
CA GLN A 168 3.18 -12.10 -18.30
C GLN A 168 3.20 -12.44 -16.81
N MET A 169 4.29 -12.14 -16.10
CA MET A 169 4.39 -12.31 -14.65
C MET A 169 3.32 -11.47 -13.93
N LYS A 170 3.18 -10.20 -14.33
CA LYS A 170 2.17 -9.30 -13.75
C LYS A 170 0.75 -9.85 -13.93
N TRP A 171 0.38 -10.26 -15.15
CA TRP A 171 -0.95 -10.82 -15.42
C TRP A 171 -1.20 -12.13 -14.66
N GLY A 172 -0.20 -12.98 -14.54
CA GLY A 172 -0.27 -14.18 -13.72
C GLY A 172 -0.54 -13.84 -12.24
N MET A 173 0.14 -12.82 -11.72
CA MET A 173 -0.06 -12.37 -10.34
C MET A 173 -1.45 -11.73 -10.16
N GLU A 174 -1.91 -10.89 -11.09
CA GLU A 174 -3.26 -10.30 -11.08
C GLU A 174 -4.34 -11.39 -11.05
N SER A 175 -4.16 -12.44 -11.85
CA SER A 175 -5.08 -13.59 -11.82
C SER A 175 -5.11 -14.29 -10.47
N ARG A 176 -3.94 -14.52 -9.85
CA ARG A 176 -3.85 -15.14 -8.52
C ARG A 176 -4.51 -14.27 -7.44
N ILE A 177 -4.27 -12.96 -7.45
CA ILE A 177 -4.90 -12.02 -6.51
C ILE A 177 -6.43 -12.06 -6.65
N ASN A 178 -6.95 -12.00 -7.88
CA ASN A 178 -8.39 -12.02 -8.12
C ASN A 178 -9.06 -13.32 -7.67
N ASN A 179 -8.36 -14.45 -7.77
CA ASN A 179 -8.86 -15.76 -7.37
C ASN A 179 -8.61 -16.14 -5.90
N ALA A 180 -7.84 -15.35 -5.16
CA ALA A 180 -7.56 -15.61 -3.75
C ALA A 180 -8.85 -15.61 -2.92
N ILE A 181 -8.94 -16.57 -1.99
CA ILE A 181 -10.13 -16.78 -1.14
C ILE A 181 -9.88 -16.44 0.34
N SER A 182 -8.64 -16.14 0.71
CA SER A 182 -8.28 -15.79 2.08
C SER A 182 -7.19 -14.69 2.12
N GLU A 183 -7.12 -14.00 3.24
CA GLU A 183 -6.09 -13.00 3.52
C GLU A 183 -4.68 -13.63 3.54
N GLU A 184 -4.55 -14.83 4.08
CA GLU A 184 -3.28 -15.57 4.10
C GLU A 184 -2.77 -15.83 2.68
N GLU A 185 -3.68 -16.25 1.79
CA GLU A 185 -3.35 -16.46 0.38
C GLU A 185 -2.89 -15.16 -0.28
N LEU A 186 -3.60 -14.03 -0.08
CA LEU A 186 -3.21 -12.73 -0.59
C LEU A 186 -1.83 -12.29 -0.08
N ASN A 187 -1.56 -12.47 1.21
CA ASN A 187 -0.30 -12.09 1.82
C ASN A 187 0.89 -12.93 1.33
N SER A 188 0.64 -14.18 0.91
CA SER A 188 1.65 -15.04 0.29
C SER A 188 2.09 -14.58 -1.10
N LEU A 189 1.29 -13.75 -1.77
CA LEU A 189 1.56 -13.27 -3.12
C LEU A 189 2.53 -12.08 -3.05
N VAL A 190 3.81 -12.35 -3.34
CA VAL A 190 4.87 -11.34 -3.34
C VAL A 190 5.43 -11.17 -4.76
N TRP A 191 5.57 -9.92 -5.20
CA TRP A 191 6.24 -9.60 -6.46
C TRP A 191 7.76 -9.77 -6.29
N ASN A 192 8.32 -10.79 -6.93
CA ASN A 192 9.74 -11.07 -6.95
C ASN A 192 10.24 -11.04 -8.40
N TYR A 193 11.15 -10.11 -8.71
CA TYR A 193 11.84 -9.97 -9.99
C TYR A 193 13.31 -9.63 -9.76
#